data_2a9cd30c7582e6e62e2bdf806dc01987
#
_entry.id   2a9cd30c7582e6e62e2bdf806dc01987
#
_cell.length_a   1.000
_cell.length_b   1.000
_cell.length_c   1.000
_cell.angle_alpha   90.00
_cell.angle_beta   90.00
_cell.angle_gamma   90.00
#
_symmetry.space_group_name_H-M   'P 1'
#
loop_
_entity.id
_entity.type
_entity.pdbx_description
1 polymer ?
#
loop_
_entity_poly.entity_id
_entity_poly.type
_entity_poly.pdbx_seq_one_letter_code
_entity_poly.pdbx_strand_id
1 'polypeptide(L)'
;MKLKNNFYLLTMLMTLLFVVNGCNEDQLDLSNPNAVAEPDFFQNEDDFRLAVNGMFHPITAVLFWGRVIHTGALLRSDAFNIVPFQQNTTMSTLEGQPGIARWSSDMFPQLYQTIFRANTIIEKINEENVPNEAARNEILGQAYFMRAFANWYLVNLWGNVPLVLKTPTTNEELFPFPASPADINAAIISDLNEAVNRLPNSWAEEDSGRPTAGSALALRGKTFLYTKSYANAVNDLRTVTTDFSYQLLPASQYDDNFTTVNENNIESVFELQFLGQANFIWGTDIPGTGTQGHYFIDYSPPNLSPDNGHFINPHILQVFEDNGDTVRRNATIAFDYPGALGYGGVPFTEDFADDIAEAGQLGIPALFTKKYAGFDEGVRDQIPVLGNTIGNNWRIIRYADVLLMLAEALNEDNKPAEAIPFINQVRERAQIAPLALTLDKTQVEQAIINERIMELTGEGHRFFDLVRWDLADDVLGSGSTIAGGRHPKSLAGPTAVFTVGQDELLWIPVPELQANSNLRQNDGY
;
A
#
# COMPACT_ATOMS: atom_id res chain seq x y z
N MET A 1 16.56 -14.55 -80.60
CA MET A 1 17.02 -13.59 -79.59
C MET A 1 15.89 -12.63 -79.12
N LYS A 2 15.04 -12.14 -80.03
CA LYS A 2 13.94 -11.19 -79.63
C LYS A 2 12.85 -11.77 -78.76
N LEU A 3 12.50 -13.04 -78.85
CA LEU A 3 11.47 -13.68 -78.05
C LEU A 3 11.87 -13.87 -76.57
N LYS A 4 13.13 -14.14 -76.25
CA LYS A 4 13.62 -14.31 -74.86
C LYS A 4 13.63 -12.97 -74.11
N ASN A 5 13.96 -11.88 -74.79
CA ASN A 5 13.96 -10.57 -74.13
C ASN A 5 12.56 -10.08 -73.77
N ASN A 6 11.57 -10.37 -74.64
CA ASN A 6 10.19 -10.01 -74.31
C ASN A 6 9.60 -10.84 -73.13
N PHE A 7 10.04 -12.08 -72.94
CA PHE A 7 9.64 -12.89 -71.83
C PHE A 7 10.21 -12.35 -70.50
N TYR A 8 11.47 -11.97 -70.44
CA TYR A 8 12.08 -11.33 -69.28
C TYR A 8 11.47 -9.98 -68.95
N LEU A 9 11.10 -9.18 -69.94
CA LEU A 9 10.43 -7.89 -69.75
C LEU A 9 9.03 -8.08 -69.18
N LEU A 10 8.29 -9.10 -69.63
CA LEU A 10 6.93 -9.44 -69.14
C LEU A 10 6.97 -9.98 -67.72
N THR A 11 7.96 -10.84 -67.38
CA THR A 11 8.16 -11.34 -66.03
C THR A 11 8.57 -10.23 -65.07
N MET A 12 9.45 -9.32 -65.50
CA MET A 12 9.86 -8.17 -64.68
C MET A 12 8.68 -7.19 -64.45
N LEU A 13 7.84 -6.97 -65.48
CA LEU A 13 6.64 -6.14 -65.34
C LEU A 13 5.58 -6.79 -64.44
N MET A 14 5.40 -8.12 -64.48
CA MET A 14 4.52 -8.87 -63.59
C MET A 14 5.01 -8.85 -62.14
N THR A 15 6.33 -8.96 -61.92
CA THR A 15 6.90 -8.88 -60.56
C THR A 15 6.78 -7.45 -59.99
N LEU A 16 6.92 -6.42 -60.82
CA LEU A 16 6.75 -5.02 -60.41
C LEU A 16 5.30 -4.72 -60.03
N LEU A 17 4.31 -5.32 -60.71
CA LEU A 17 2.88 -5.22 -60.38
C LEU A 17 2.48 -5.88 -59.05
N PHE A 18 3.20 -6.93 -58.62
CA PHE A 18 2.98 -7.56 -57.32
C PHE A 18 3.59 -6.78 -56.17
N VAL A 19 4.62 -5.98 -56.38
CA VAL A 19 5.29 -5.18 -55.35
C VAL A 19 4.49 -3.93 -54.99
N VAL A 20 3.66 -3.41 -55.92
CA VAL A 20 2.89 -2.17 -55.69
C VAL A 20 1.59 -2.38 -54.94
N ASN A 21 1.10 -3.62 -54.77
CA ASN A 21 -0.10 -3.92 -54.01
C ASN A 21 0.15 -4.39 -52.56
N GLY A 22 1.39 -4.26 -52.06
CA GLY A 22 1.82 -4.85 -50.80
C GLY A 22 1.74 -3.97 -49.56
N CYS A 23 1.28 -2.73 -49.64
CA CYS A 23 1.10 -1.88 -48.47
C CYS A 23 -0.26 -1.17 -48.56
N ASN A 24 -1.29 -1.82 -48.06
CA ASN A 24 -2.50 -1.10 -47.73
C ASN A 24 -2.33 -0.69 -46.26
N GLU A 25 -2.02 0.58 -46.00
CA GLU A 25 -1.91 1.12 -44.64
C GLU A 25 -3.18 0.88 -43.82
N ASP A 26 -4.34 0.81 -44.47
CA ASP A 26 -5.64 0.48 -43.83
C ASP A 26 -5.71 -0.94 -43.22
N GLN A 27 -4.79 -1.86 -43.58
CA GLN A 27 -4.70 -3.20 -42.96
C GLN A 27 -3.77 -3.25 -41.74
N LEU A 28 -3.04 -2.19 -41.48
CA LEU A 28 -2.21 -2.06 -40.27
C LEU A 28 -2.92 -1.33 -39.13
N ASP A 29 -4.00 -0.61 -39.46
CA ASP A 29 -4.92 0.01 -38.49
C ASP A 29 -6.02 -0.98 -38.06
N LEU A 30 -5.63 -2.13 -37.56
CA LEU A 30 -6.56 -3.03 -36.86
C LEU A 30 -6.90 -2.41 -35.50
N SER A 31 -7.92 -1.54 -35.49
CA SER A 31 -8.55 -1.15 -34.23
C SER A 31 -9.03 -2.43 -33.54
N ASN A 32 -8.62 -2.66 -32.29
CA ASN A 32 -9.14 -3.75 -31.49
C ASN A 32 -10.66 -3.54 -31.34
N PRO A 33 -11.54 -4.40 -31.91
CA PRO A 33 -12.98 -4.19 -31.86
C PRO A 33 -13.56 -4.28 -30.44
N ASN A 34 -12.72 -4.72 -29.46
CA ASN A 34 -13.07 -4.82 -28.04
C ASN A 34 -12.47 -3.69 -27.20
N ALA A 35 -11.78 -2.73 -27.83
CA ALA A 35 -11.24 -1.56 -27.15
C ALA A 35 -11.84 -0.29 -27.76
N VAL A 36 -12.38 0.58 -26.91
CA VAL A 36 -12.80 1.93 -27.33
C VAL A 36 -11.56 2.72 -27.70
N ALA A 37 -11.53 3.30 -28.91
CA ALA A 37 -10.42 4.14 -29.33
C ALA A 37 -10.34 5.40 -28.44
N GLU A 38 -9.15 5.87 -28.08
CA GLU A 38 -8.98 7.03 -27.20
C GLU A 38 -9.76 8.28 -27.66
N PRO A 39 -9.88 8.60 -28.97
CA PRO A 39 -10.70 9.72 -29.43
C PRO A 39 -12.19 9.59 -29.11
N ASP A 40 -12.69 8.37 -28.93
CA ASP A 40 -14.11 8.08 -28.68
C ASP A 40 -14.42 7.90 -27.18
N PHE A 41 -13.39 7.95 -26.32
CA PHE A 41 -13.51 7.90 -24.86
C PHE A 41 -13.41 9.32 -24.28
N PHE A 42 -13.83 9.53 -23.06
CA PHE A 42 -13.90 10.84 -22.38
C PHE A 42 -14.94 11.81 -23.00
N GLN A 43 -16.05 11.30 -23.52
CA GLN A 43 -17.09 12.11 -24.15
C GLN A 43 -18.18 12.57 -23.17
N ASN A 44 -18.38 11.82 -22.08
CA ASN A 44 -19.48 12.02 -21.13
C ASN A 44 -19.09 11.58 -19.70
N GLU A 45 -19.98 11.86 -18.73
CA GLU A 45 -19.76 11.55 -17.32
C GLU A 45 -19.45 10.06 -17.08
N ASP A 46 -20.14 9.14 -17.75
CA ASP A 46 -19.95 7.70 -17.57
C ASP A 46 -18.52 7.27 -17.96
N ASP A 47 -17.98 7.82 -19.05
CA ASP A 47 -16.61 7.56 -19.46
C ASP A 47 -15.61 7.99 -18.38
N PHE A 48 -15.81 9.17 -17.77
CA PHE A 48 -14.94 9.63 -16.69
C PHE A 48 -15.09 8.82 -15.41
N ARG A 49 -16.29 8.36 -15.06
CA ARG A 49 -16.51 7.45 -13.93
C ARG A 49 -15.80 6.10 -14.16
N LEU A 50 -15.83 5.57 -15.37
CA LEU A 50 -15.06 4.38 -15.75
C LEU A 50 -13.55 4.63 -15.69
N ALA A 51 -13.07 5.80 -16.13
CA ALA A 51 -11.66 6.18 -16.04
C ALA A 51 -11.19 6.27 -14.57
N VAL A 52 -12.02 6.84 -13.68
CA VAL A 52 -11.77 6.87 -12.25
C VAL A 52 -11.63 5.45 -11.69
N ASN A 53 -12.53 4.54 -12.00
CA ASN A 53 -12.43 3.15 -11.55
C ASN A 53 -11.14 2.50 -12.10
N GLY A 54 -10.82 2.76 -13.37
CA GLY A 54 -9.57 2.31 -13.99
C GLY A 54 -8.31 2.85 -13.30
N MET A 55 -8.38 4.03 -12.68
CA MET A 55 -7.25 4.65 -11.98
C MET A 55 -6.85 3.90 -10.70
N PHE A 56 -7.79 3.25 -10.01
CA PHE A 56 -7.50 2.44 -8.83
C PHE A 56 -6.82 1.11 -9.15
N HIS A 57 -7.02 0.58 -10.36
CA HIS A 57 -6.54 -0.75 -10.73
C HIS A 57 -5.02 -0.98 -10.53
N PRO A 58 -4.09 -0.09 -10.93
CA PRO A 58 -2.67 -0.31 -10.67
C PRO A 58 -2.33 -0.36 -9.17
N ILE A 59 -3.07 0.41 -8.35
CA ILE A 59 -2.86 0.42 -6.89
C ILE A 59 -3.29 -0.91 -6.26
N THR A 60 -4.41 -1.47 -6.68
CA THR A 60 -4.94 -2.74 -6.13
C THR A 60 -4.38 -3.97 -6.83
N ALA A 61 -3.58 -3.80 -7.89
CA ALA A 61 -2.91 -4.89 -8.60
C ALA A 61 -1.99 -5.70 -7.68
N VAL A 62 -1.79 -6.98 -8.03
CA VAL A 62 -0.85 -7.89 -7.34
C VAL A 62 0.57 -7.31 -7.29
N LEU A 63 0.96 -6.57 -8.33
CA LEU A 63 2.26 -5.92 -8.43
C LEU A 63 2.42 -4.70 -7.50
N PHE A 64 1.39 -4.33 -6.75
CA PHE A 64 1.46 -3.30 -5.71
C PHE A 64 0.73 -3.76 -4.44
N TRP A 65 -0.47 -3.19 -4.10
CA TRP A 65 -1.19 -3.51 -2.85
C TRP A 65 -1.76 -4.92 -2.81
N GLY A 66 -2.06 -5.52 -3.93
CA GLY A 66 -2.53 -6.90 -3.97
C GLY A 66 -1.54 -7.88 -3.33
N ARG A 67 -0.23 -7.59 -3.35
CA ARG A 67 0.79 -8.38 -2.67
C ARG A 67 2.13 -7.68 -2.47
N VAL A 68 2.75 -7.16 -3.55
CA VAL A 68 4.19 -6.88 -3.58
C VAL A 68 4.65 -5.87 -2.53
N ILE A 69 3.85 -4.85 -2.22
CA ILE A 69 4.20 -3.84 -1.21
C ILE A 69 4.33 -4.46 0.20
N HIS A 70 3.55 -5.48 0.51
CA HIS A 70 3.57 -6.13 1.82
C HIS A 70 4.94 -6.75 2.07
N THR A 71 5.39 -7.59 1.16
CA THR A 71 6.70 -8.23 1.26
C THR A 71 7.87 -7.29 0.99
N GLY A 72 7.67 -6.32 0.09
CA GLY A 72 8.72 -5.42 -0.36
C GLY A 72 8.99 -4.22 0.52
N ALA A 73 8.00 -3.72 1.24
CA ALA A 73 8.12 -2.49 2.02
C ALA A 73 7.56 -2.60 3.44
N LEU A 74 6.36 -3.13 3.61
CA LEU A 74 5.64 -3.04 4.88
C LEU A 74 6.20 -3.98 5.96
N LEU A 75 6.78 -5.11 5.57
CA LEU A 75 7.38 -6.09 6.49
C LEU A 75 8.83 -5.80 6.85
N ARG A 76 9.42 -4.71 6.34
CA ARG A 76 10.78 -4.24 6.65
C ARG A 76 10.86 -3.62 8.05
N SER A 77 10.43 -4.32 9.09
CA SER A 77 10.41 -3.77 10.46
C SER A 77 10.78 -4.83 11.50
N ASP A 78 10.94 -4.39 12.74
CA ASP A 78 11.15 -5.26 13.89
C ASP A 78 9.92 -6.10 14.28
N ALA A 79 8.76 -5.87 13.65
CA ALA A 79 7.53 -6.55 14.01
C ALA A 79 7.49 -8.03 13.54
N PHE A 80 8.24 -8.38 12.49
CA PHE A 80 8.13 -9.69 11.86
C PHE A 80 9.46 -10.44 11.78
N ASN A 81 9.38 -11.76 11.96
CA ASN A 81 10.40 -12.72 11.55
C ASN A 81 9.91 -13.44 10.29
N ILE A 82 10.78 -13.61 9.30
CA ILE A 82 10.42 -14.17 8.01
C ILE A 82 11.04 -15.54 7.82
N VAL A 83 10.21 -16.50 7.37
CA VAL A 83 10.72 -17.78 6.87
C VAL A 83 11.44 -17.53 5.53
N PRO A 84 12.63 -18.08 5.34
CA PRO A 84 13.41 -17.82 4.14
C PRO A 84 12.77 -18.43 2.89
N PHE A 85 12.05 -17.60 2.13
CA PHE A 85 11.76 -17.87 0.74
C PHE A 85 12.61 -16.92 -0.12
N GLN A 86 13.29 -17.46 -1.11
CA GLN A 86 14.46 -16.87 -1.79
C GLN A 86 14.34 -15.39 -2.23
N GLN A 87 13.16 -14.92 -2.56
CA GLN A 87 12.98 -13.53 -3.04
C GLN A 87 12.49 -12.57 -1.94
N ASN A 88 11.70 -13.05 -1.01
CA ASN A 88 11.13 -12.23 0.07
C ASN A 88 12.15 -11.97 1.17
N THR A 89 13.08 -12.90 1.37
CA THR A 89 14.14 -12.81 2.38
C THR A 89 15.02 -11.57 2.15
N THR A 90 15.39 -11.28 0.90
CA THR A 90 16.33 -10.17 0.60
C THR A 90 15.74 -8.78 0.85
N MET A 91 14.43 -8.59 0.69
CA MET A 91 13.81 -7.29 0.95
C MET A 91 13.60 -7.04 2.43
N SER A 92 13.05 -8.02 3.11
CA SER A 92 12.78 -7.92 4.54
C SER A 92 14.05 -8.03 5.39
N THR A 93 15.10 -8.63 4.86
CA THR A 93 16.44 -8.62 5.50
C THR A 93 17.26 -7.38 5.11
N LEU A 94 16.72 -6.41 4.41
CA LEU A 94 17.45 -5.23 3.93
C LEU A 94 18.67 -5.54 3.02
N GLU A 95 18.81 -6.79 2.58
CA GLU A 95 19.90 -7.23 1.68
C GLU A 95 19.52 -7.10 0.19
N GLY A 96 18.37 -6.46 -0.10
CA GLY A 96 17.88 -6.25 -1.45
C GLY A 96 18.85 -5.41 -2.27
N GLN A 97 19.15 -5.86 -3.49
CA GLN A 97 20.00 -5.12 -4.42
C GLN A 97 19.33 -4.98 -5.79
N PRO A 98 19.67 -3.91 -6.53
CA PRO A 98 19.20 -3.72 -7.90
C PRO A 98 19.45 -4.97 -8.76
N GLY A 99 18.40 -5.44 -9.43
CA GLY A 99 18.49 -6.58 -10.36
C GLY A 99 18.35 -7.97 -9.72
N ILE A 100 18.38 -8.10 -8.40
CA ILE A 100 18.18 -9.39 -7.69
C ILE A 100 16.73 -9.56 -7.26
N ALA A 101 16.14 -8.51 -6.68
CA ALA A 101 14.74 -8.52 -6.26
C ALA A 101 13.90 -7.65 -7.18
N ARG A 102 12.83 -8.22 -7.71
CA ARG A 102 11.94 -7.56 -8.67
C ARG A 102 10.95 -6.57 -8.03
N TRP A 103 10.81 -6.57 -6.71
CA TRP A 103 9.77 -5.82 -6.00
C TRP A 103 9.74 -4.32 -6.33
N SER A 104 10.89 -3.66 -6.30
CA SER A 104 10.97 -2.25 -6.68
C SER A 104 10.55 -2.03 -8.14
N SER A 105 10.96 -2.94 -9.05
CA SER A 105 10.60 -2.90 -10.47
C SER A 105 9.11 -3.20 -10.72
N ASP A 106 8.47 -3.93 -9.84
CA ASP A 106 7.04 -4.24 -9.95
C ASP A 106 6.18 -3.09 -9.42
N MET A 107 6.55 -2.49 -8.28
CA MET A 107 5.77 -1.45 -7.60
C MET A 107 5.85 -0.08 -8.30
N PHE A 108 7.04 0.33 -8.70
CA PHE A 108 7.30 1.68 -9.22
C PHE A 108 6.42 2.04 -10.42
N PRO A 109 6.28 1.20 -11.47
CA PRO A 109 5.43 1.49 -12.61
C PRO A 109 3.95 1.61 -12.27
N GLN A 110 3.44 0.88 -11.27
CA GLN A 110 2.04 0.92 -10.88
C GLN A 110 1.65 2.32 -10.36
N LEU A 111 2.54 2.95 -9.60
CA LEU A 111 2.33 4.30 -9.10
C LEU A 111 2.31 5.32 -10.25
N TYR A 112 3.23 5.22 -11.20
CA TYR A 112 3.23 6.10 -12.38
C TYR A 112 2.06 5.86 -13.33
N GLN A 113 1.58 4.63 -13.46
CA GLN A 113 0.34 4.37 -14.21
C GLN A 113 -0.87 5.05 -13.57
N THR A 114 -0.95 5.05 -12.23
CA THR A 114 -2.00 5.77 -11.50
C THR A 114 -1.89 7.28 -11.72
N ILE A 115 -0.68 7.85 -11.64
CA ILE A 115 -0.41 9.27 -11.90
C ILE A 115 -0.79 9.63 -13.34
N PHE A 116 -0.42 8.81 -14.32
CA PHE A 116 -0.78 9.04 -15.72
C PHE A 116 -2.29 9.08 -15.93
N ARG A 117 -3.02 8.11 -15.37
CA ARG A 117 -4.49 8.05 -15.45
C ARG A 117 -5.14 9.24 -14.76
N ALA A 118 -4.63 9.65 -13.59
CA ALA A 118 -5.10 10.83 -12.88
C ALA A 118 -4.87 12.12 -13.70
N ASN A 119 -3.66 12.29 -14.28
CA ASN A 119 -3.36 13.42 -15.15
C ASN A 119 -4.32 13.48 -16.34
N THR A 120 -4.56 12.34 -17.00
CA THR A 120 -5.46 12.27 -18.16
C THR A 120 -6.89 12.71 -17.78
N ILE A 121 -7.41 12.28 -16.62
CA ILE A 121 -8.73 12.71 -16.13
C ILE A 121 -8.72 14.22 -15.88
N ILE A 122 -7.74 14.73 -15.15
CA ILE A 122 -7.64 16.15 -14.78
C ILE A 122 -7.55 17.06 -16.02
N GLU A 123 -6.82 16.63 -17.04
CA GLU A 123 -6.62 17.42 -18.27
C GLU A 123 -7.82 17.39 -19.24
N LYS A 124 -8.53 16.25 -19.29
CA LYS A 124 -9.61 16.07 -20.28
C LYS A 124 -10.99 16.50 -19.79
N ILE A 125 -11.22 16.52 -18.47
CA ILE A 125 -12.54 16.85 -17.92
C ILE A 125 -12.84 18.35 -18.02
N ASN A 126 -14.03 18.69 -18.48
CA ASN A 126 -14.50 20.08 -18.58
C ASN A 126 -16.03 20.13 -18.46
N GLU A 127 -16.61 21.35 -18.57
CA GLU A 127 -18.05 21.55 -18.47
C GLU A 127 -18.85 20.98 -19.67
N GLU A 128 -18.21 20.86 -20.83
CA GLU A 128 -18.87 20.34 -22.03
C GLU A 128 -19.10 18.83 -21.93
N ASN A 129 -18.07 18.07 -21.48
CA ASN A 129 -18.16 16.62 -21.36
C ASN A 129 -18.76 16.13 -20.02
N VAL A 130 -18.66 16.93 -18.94
CA VAL A 130 -19.33 16.66 -17.64
C VAL A 130 -20.01 17.94 -17.16
N PRO A 131 -21.23 18.25 -17.65
CA PRO A 131 -21.97 19.47 -17.31
C PRO A 131 -22.38 19.55 -15.83
N ASN A 132 -22.61 18.40 -15.19
CA ASN A 132 -22.93 18.33 -13.76
C ASN A 132 -21.70 18.71 -12.93
N GLU A 133 -21.73 19.89 -12.29
CA GLU A 133 -20.62 20.39 -11.50
C GLU A 133 -20.29 19.50 -10.29
N ALA A 134 -21.30 18.92 -9.64
CA ALA A 134 -21.08 18.02 -8.51
C ALA A 134 -20.35 16.75 -8.97
N ALA A 135 -20.81 16.11 -10.04
CA ALA A 135 -20.14 14.93 -10.61
C ALA A 135 -18.71 15.26 -11.09
N ARG A 136 -18.53 16.43 -11.74
CA ARG A 136 -17.21 16.90 -12.15
C ARG A 136 -16.26 17.11 -10.97
N ASN A 137 -16.75 17.67 -9.87
CA ASN A 137 -15.97 17.82 -8.64
C ASN A 137 -15.64 16.46 -8.01
N GLU A 138 -16.58 15.53 -7.92
CA GLU A 138 -16.35 14.16 -7.42
C GLU A 138 -15.26 13.43 -8.22
N ILE A 139 -15.30 13.50 -9.54
CA ILE A 139 -14.33 12.89 -10.45
C ILE A 139 -12.95 13.52 -10.27
N LEU A 140 -12.87 14.86 -10.31
CA LEU A 140 -11.63 15.60 -10.10
C LEU A 140 -11.03 15.36 -8.72
N GLY A 141 -11.87 15.37 -7.67
CA GLY A 141 -11.43 15.13 -6.29
C GLY A 141 -10.77 13.77 -6.13
N GLN A 142 -11.33 12.72 -6.73
CA GLN A 142 -10.73 11.38 -6.73
C GLN A 142 -9.42 11.34 -7.52
N ALA A 143 -9.34 12.01 -8.67
CA ALA A 143 -8.13 12.05 -9.48
C ALA A 143 -6.97 12.75 -8.74
N TYR A 144 -7.22 13.90 -8.12
CA TYR A 144 -6.24 14.60 -7.28
C TYR A 144 -5.82 13.77 -6.07
N PHE A 145 -6.77 13.14 -5.37
CA PHE A 145 -6.46 12.27 -4.23
C PHE A 145 -5.54 11.11 -4.62
N MET A 146 -5.85 10.41 -5.70
CA MET A 146 -5.05 9.25 -6.13
C MET A 146 -3.68 9.65 -6.69
N ARG A 147 -3.55 10.81 -7.33
CA ARG A 147 -2.25 11.35 -7.73
C ARG A 147 -1.39 11.71 -6.53
N ALA A 148 -1.98 12.33 -5.53
CA ALA A 148 -1.31 12.61 -4.25
C ALA A 148 -0.91 11.32 -3.53
N PHE A 149 -1.79 10.33 -3.47
CA PHE A 149 -1.54 9.02 -2.87
C PHE A 149 -0.37 8.30 -3.53
N ALA A 150 -0.34 8.25 -4.86
CA ALA A 150 0.76 7.62 -5.59
C ALA A 150 2.10 8.34 -5.36
N ASN A 151 2.11 9.68 -5.39
CA ASN A 151 3.30 10.48 -5.10
C ASN A 151 3.76 10.32 -3.65
N TRP A 152 2.83 10.13 -2.70
CA TRP A 152 3.17 9.89 -1.30
C TRP A 152 3.97 8.59 -1.13
N TYR A 153 3.57 7.50 -1.79
CA TYR A 153 4.35 6.26 -1.78
C TYR A 153 5.67 6.39 -2.53
N LEU A 154 5.68 7.09 -3.67
CA LEU A 154 6.92 7.32 -4.43
C LEU A 154 7.97 8.04 -3.59
N VAL A 155 7.63 9.15 -2.94
CA VAL A 155 8.61 9.93 -2.17
C VAL A 155 9.07 9.21 -0.90
N ASN A 156 8.18 8.46 -0.22
CA ASN A 156 8.53 7.77 1.02
C ASN A 156 9.27 6.44 0.78
N LEU A 157 9.14 5.82 -0.40
CA LEU A 157 9.82 4.57 -0.73
C LEU A 157 11.10 4.79 -1.56
N TRP A 158 11.17 5.82 -2.40
CA TRP A 158 12.30 6.04 -3.31
C TRP A 158 12.95 7.43 -3.21
N GLY A 159 12.38 8.34 -2.46
CA GLY A 159 12.97 9.68 -2.26
C GLY A 159 12.90 10.58 -3.49
N ASN A 160 14.03 10.81 -4.14
CA ASN A 160 14.14 11.66 -5.33
C ASN A 160 13.63 10.92 -6.58
N VAL A 161 12.42 11.24 -7.01
CA VAL A 161 11.76 10.61 -8.17
C VAL A 161 11.17 11.66 -9.11
N PRO A 162 10.90 11.35 -10.39
CA PRO A 162 10.22 12.26 -11.30
C PRO A 162 8.86 12.72 -10.78
N LEU A 163 8.62 14.02 -10.75
CA LEU A 163 7.32 14.61 -10.44
C LEU A 163 6.57 14.90 -11.74
N VAL A 164 5.53 14.09 -12.03
CA VAL A 164 4.76 14.15 -13.28
C VAL A 164 3.36 14.66 -13.00
N LEU A 165 3.10 15.94 -13.24
CA LEU A 165 1.82 16.61 -12.93
C LEU A 165 0.93 16.82 -14.17
N LYS A 166 1.38 16.39 -15.35
CA LYS A 166 0.63 16.43 -16.61
C LYS A 166 1.01 15.25 -17.49
N THR A 167 0.18 14.96 -18.48
CA THR A 167 0.49 13.95 -19.49
C THR A 167 1.66 14.41 -20.36
N PRO A 168 2.77 13.65 -20.46
CA PRO A 168 3.90 14.00 -21.29
C PRO A 168 3.51 14.07 -22.78
N THR A 169 3.91 15.15 -23.46
CA THR A 169 3.64 15.39 -24.89
C THR A 169 4.90 15.46 -25.74
N THR A 170 6.06 15.57 -25.12
CA THR A 170 7.36 15.62 -25.77
C THR A 170 8.31 14.58 -25.20
N ASN A 171 9.36 14.23 -25.96
CA ASN A 171 10.38 13.30 -25.48
C ASN A 171 11.11 13.81 -24.22
N GLU A 172 11.27 15.11 -24.05
CA GLU A 172 11.88 15.69 -22.87
C GLU A 172 10.99 15.48 -21.63
N GLU A 173 9.68 15.63 -21.78
CA GLU A 173 8.70 15.40 -20.71
C GLU A 173 8.54 13.92 -20.34
N LEU A 174 8.86 12.99 -21.28
CA LEU A 174 8.87 11.55 -21.01
C LEU A 174 10.05 11.12 -20.11
N PHE A 175 11.14 11.88 -20.09
CA PHE A 175 12.35 11.57 -19.33
C PHE A 175 12.72 12.72 -18.38
N PRO A 176 11.84 13.09 -17.44
CA PRO A 176 12.08 14.22 -16.55
C PRO A 176 13.21 13.93 -15.55
N PHE A 177 13.82 15.00 -15.06
CA PHE A 177 14.74 14.92 -13.92
C PHE A 177 13.96 14.54 -12.65
N PRO A 178 14.62 13.87 -11.68
CA PRO A 178 14.02 13.64 -10.38
C PRO A 178 13.80 14.98 -9.65
N ALA A 179 12.65 15.12 -9.01
CA ALA A 179 12.33 16.23 -8.13
C ALA A 179 12.82 15.94 -6.70
N SER A 180 13.00 17.00 -5.92
CA SER A 180 13.32 16.83 -4.50
C SER A 180 12.11 16.34 -3.70
N PRO A 181 12.31 15.63 -2.56
CA PRO A 181 11.22 15.27 -1.66
C PRO A 181 10.38 16.48 -1.21
N ALA A 182 10.99 17.65 -1.07
CA ALA A 182 10.28 18.88 -0.71
C ALA A 182 9.30 19.33 -1.82
N ASP A 183 9.72 19.30 -3.08
CA ASP A 183 8.87 19.65 -4.22
C ASP A 183 7.73 18.64 -4.40
N ILE A 184 8.03 17.33 -4.22
CA ILE A 184 7.02 16.27 -4.32
C ILE A 184 5.98 16.44 -3.20
N ASN A 185 6.41 16.66 -1.95
CA ASN A 185 5.50 16.89 -0.84
C ASN A 185 4.65 18.16 -1.03
N ALA A 186 5.21 19.22 -1.60
CA ALA A 186 4.44 20.43 -1.94
C ALA A 186 3.35 20.12 -2.99
N ALA A 187 3.64 19.30 -3.99
CA ALA A 187 2.67 18.85 -4.99
C ALA A 187 1.58 17.96 -4.38
N ILE A 188 1.94 17.03 -3.48
CA ILE A 188 1.00 16.19 -2.72
C ILE A 188 0.02 17.09 -1.94
N ILE A 189 0.53 18.07 -1.20
CA ILE A 189 -0.30 19.00 -0.43
C ILE A 189 -1.22 19.81 -1.35
N SER A 190 -0.73 20.28 -2.49
CA SER A 190 -1.53 21.00 -3.49
C SER A 190 -2.67 20.12 -4.04
N ASP A 191 -2.40 18.89 -4.41
CA ASP A 191 -3.40 17.94 -4.89
C ASP A 191 -4.44 17.61 -3.80
N LEU A 192 -4.00 17.43 -2.56
CA LEU A 192 -4.90 17.18 -1.44
C LEU A 192 -5.76 18.39 -1.09
N ASN A 193 -5.29 19.63 -1.32
CA ASN A 193 -6.13 20.83 -1.22
C ASN A 193 -7.28 20.76 -2.24
N GLU A 194 -6.98 20.40 -3.50
CA GLU A 194 -8.00 20.22 -4.53
C GLU A 194 -8.98 19.08 -4.18
N ALA A 195 -8.47 17.98 -3.64
CA ALA A 195 -9.28 16.84 -3.23
C ALA A 195 -10.23 17.20 -2.08
N VAL A 196 -9.74 17.86 -1.02
CA VAL A 196 -10.56 18.31 0.13
C VAL A 196 -11.71 19.24 -0.33
N ASN A 197 -11.45 20.14 -1.28
CA ASN A 197 -12.44 21.10 -1.75
C ASN A 197 -13.50 20.48 -2.67
N ARG A 198 -13.28 19.28 -3.22
CA ARG A 198 -14.11 18.68 -4.27
C ARG A 198 -14.81 17.41 -3.83
N LEU A 199 -14.18 16.63 -2.96
CA LEU A 199 -14.75 15.35 -2.51
C LEU A 199 -15.92 15.57 -1.54
N PRO A 200 -16.92 14.69 -1.57
CA PRO A 200 -17.99 14.70 -0.58
C PRO A 200 -17.48 14.23 0.78
N ASN A 201 -18.23 14.56 1.84
CA ASN A 201 -17.92 14.07 3.20
C ASN A 201 -18.26 12.58 3.37
N SER A 202 -19.18 12.05 2.57
CA SER A 202 -19.59 10.65 2.54
C SER A 202 -20.14 10.30 1.16
N TRP A 203 -20.07 9.04 0.78
CA TRP A 203 -20.65 8.50 -0.44
C TRP A 203 -21.98 7.76 -0.15
N ALA A 204 -22.78 7.56 -1.18
CA ALA A 204 -23.87 6.60 -1.14
C ALA A 204 -23.32 5.16 -1.00
N GLU A 205 -24.16 4.22 -0.55
CA GLU A 205 -23.73 2.84 -0.25
C GLU A 205 -23.07 2.16 -1.45
N GLU A 206 -23.59 2.37 -2.65
CA GLU A 206 -23.06 1.81 -3.90
C GLU A 206 -21.69 2.34 -4.31
N ASP A 207 -21.30 3.50 -3.79
CA ASP A 207 -20.00 4.14 -4.01
C ASP A 207 -19.10 4.09 -2.77
N SER A 208 -19.42 3.27 -1.77
CA SER A 208 -18.61 3.07 -0.57
C SER A 208 -17.17 2.68 -0.93
N GLY A 209 -16.20 3.14 -0.13
CA GLY A 209 -14.77 2.89 -0.36
C GLY A 209 -14.08 3.91 -1.27
N ARG A 210 -14.81 4.81 -1.93
CA ARG A 210 -14.19 5.95 -2.62
C ARG A 210 -13.64 6.95 -1.60
N PRO A 211 -12.55 7.67 -1.91
CA PRO A 211 -11.99 8.67 -0.99
C PRO A 211 -13.00 9.80 -0.72
N THR A 212 -13.02 10.27 0.51
CA THR A 212 -13.84 11.38 0.99
C THR A 212 -12.98 12.62 1.26
N ALA A 213 -13.59 13.76 1.53
CA ALA A 213 -12.87 14.94 2.03
C ALA A 213 -12.11 14.63 3.33
N GLY A 214 -12.68 13.76 4.20
CA GLY A 214 -12.02 13.27 5.42
C GLY A 214 -10.78 12.43 5.12
N SER A 215 -10.84 11.57 4.10
CA SER A 215 -9.68 10.80 3.64
C SER A 215 -8.57 11.71 3.13
N ALA A 216 -8.92 12.75 2.38
CA ALA A 216 -7.97 13.73 1.85
C ALA A 216 -7.31 14.56 2.96
N LEU A 217 -8.09 15.00 3.96
CA LEU A 217 -7.56 15.69 5.15
C LEU A 217 -6.63 14.77 5.96
N ALA A 218 -7.00 13.50 6.15
CA ALA A 218 -6.19 12.55 6.90
C ALA A 218 -4.84 12.29 6.19
N LEU A 219 -4.84 12.12 4.86
CA LEU A 219 -3.60 11.94 4.09
C LEU A 219 -2.75 13.22 4.06
N ARG A 220 -3.38 14.41 3.99
CA ARG A 220 -2.68 15.71 4.06
C ARG A 220 -2.07 15.91 5.45
N GLY A 221 -2.81 15.63 6.52
CA GLY A 221 -2.33 15.66 7.90
C GLY A 221 -1.16 14.69 8.11
N LYS A 222 -1.23 13.47 7.53
CA LYS A 222 -0.12 12.51 7.52
C LYS A 222 1.10 13.07 6.79
N THR A 223 0.91 13.71 5.63
CA THR A 223 2.00 14.36 4.87
C THR A 223 2.64 15.49 5.68
N PHE A 224 1.86 16.33 6.35
CA PHE A 224 2.37 17.37 7.24
C PHE A 224 3.14 16.78 8.44
N LEU A 225 2.68 15.69 9.01
CA LEU A 225 3.37 14.99 10.09
C LEU A 225 4.75 14.47 9.63
N TYR A 226 4.80 13.82 8.46
CA TYR A 226 6.04 13.28 7.87
C TYR A 226 7.03 14.37 7.47
N THR A 227 6.54 15.54 7.10
CA THR A 227 7.37 16.73 6.80
C THR A 227 7.63 17.61 8.02
N LYS A 228 7.33 17.14 9.23
CA LYS A 228 7.52 17.82 10.52
C LYS A 228 6.80 19.19 10.59
N SER A 229 5.74 19.37 9.80
CA SER A 229 4.87 20.57 9.80
C SER A 229 3.72 20.38 10.80
N TYR A 230 4.06 20.26 12.07
CA TYR A 230 3.19 19.74 13.12
C TYR A 230 1.92 20.57 13.33
N ALA A 231 2.01 21.90 13.31
CA ALA A 231 0.83 22.76 13.45
C ALA A 231 -0.21 22.54 12.34
N ASN A 232 0.24 22.32 11.09
CA ASN A 232 -0.65 21.99 9.98
C ASN A 232 -1.23 20.59 10.12
N ALA A 233 -0.42 19.60 10.56
CA ALA A 233 -0.89 18.26 10.86
C ALA A 233 -1.99 18.28 11.93
N VAL A 234 -1.80 19.04 13.02
CA VAL A 234 -2.81 19.22 14.09
C VAL A 234 -4.11 19.78 13.51
N ASN A 235 -4.04 20.80 12.66
CA ASN A 235 -5.25 21.42 12.10
C ASN A 235 -6.05 20.40 11.27
N ASP A 236 -5.42 19.71 10.34
CA ASP A 236 -6.10 18.76 9.47
C ASP A 236 -6.64 17.54 10.23
N LEU A 237 -5.80 16.91 11.05
CA LEU A 237 -6.20 15.71 11.79
C LEU A 237 -7.26 16.02 12.85
N ARG A 238 -7.24 17.19 13.47
CA ARG A 238 -8.30 17.66 14.37
C ARG A 238 -9.61 17.83 13.61
N THR A 239 -9.59 18.44 12.43
CA THR A 239 -10.78 18.56 11.56
C THR A 239 -11.38 17.19 11.25
N VAL A 240 -10.55 16.18 10.94
CA VAL A 240 -11.04 14.80 10.74
C VAL A 240 -11.76 14.27 11.99
N THR A 241 -11.29 14.63 13.19
CA THR A 241 -11.91 14.14 14.45
C THR A 241 -13.15 14.91 14.87
N THR A 242 -13.38 16.13 14.35
CA THR A 242 -14.49 16.99 14.77
C THR A 242 -15.60 17.12 13.75
N ASP A 243 -15.28 17.10 12.46
CA ASP A 243 -16.20 17.47 11.38
C ASP A 243 -16.72 16.26 10.58
N PHE A 244 -16.19 15.06 10.87
CA PHE A 244 -16.58 13.80 10.23
C PHE A 244 -17.10 12.81 11.27
N SER A 245 -17.85 11.81 10.80
CA SER A 245 -18.53 10.83 11.67
C SER A 245 -17.66 9.61 12.02
N TYR A 246 -16.35 9.63 11.76
CA TYR A 246 -15.47 8.51 12.06
C TYR A 246 -15.42 8.23 13.57
N GLN A 247 -15.40 6.95 13.94
CA GLN A 247 -15.34 6.50 15.31
C GLN A 247 -14.54 5.21 15.42
N LEU A 248 -14.00 4.92 16.59
CA LEU A 248 -13.42 3.61 16.88
C LEU A 248 -14.52 2.56 16.97
N LEU A 249 -14.31 1.39 16.37
CA LEU A 249 -15.15 0.23 16.63
C LEU A 249 -15.04 -0.19 18.09
N PRO A 250 -16.10 -0.73 18.72
CA PRO A 250 -16.01 -1.24 20.08
C PRO A 250 -15.02 -2.42 20.15
N ALA A 251 -14.48 -2.69 21.35
CA ALA A 251 -13.52 -3.77 21.57
C ALA A 251 -13.98 -5.14 21.03
N SER A 252 -15.27 -5.44 21.11
CA SER A 252 -15.85 -6.68 20.62
C SER A 252 -15.94 -6.82 19.11
N GLN A 253 -15.70 -5.73 18.38
CA GLN A 253 -15.71 -5.67 16.92
C GLN A 253 -14.35 -5.21 16.36
N TYR A 254 -13.31 -5.19 17.19
CA TYR A 254 -11.99 -4.74 16.73
C TYR A 254 -11.47 -5.56 15.56
N ASP A 255 -11.70 -6.87 15.57
CA ASP A 255 -11.28 -7.80 14.52
C ASP A 255 -11.95 -7.51 13.17
N ASP A 256 -13.16 -6.92 13.15
CA ASP A 256 -13.88 -6.55 11.93
C ASP A 256 -13.03 -5.64 11.02
N ASN A 257 -12.08 -4.88 11.58
CA ASN A 257 -11.15 -4.08 10.80
C ASN A 257 -10.21 -4.91 9.90
N PHE A 258 -10.10 -6.21 10.11
CA PHE A 258 -9.09 -7.05 9.46
C PHE A 258 -9.70 -8.28 8.77
N THR A 259 -11.01 -8.29 8.62
CA THR A 259 -11.79 -9.39 8.05
C THR A 259 -12.68 -8.89 6.92
N THR A 260 -13.34 -9.80 6.21
CA THR A 260 -14.35 -9.47 5.18
C THR A 260 -15.68 -9.01 5.79
N VAL A 261 -15.80 -9.08 7.12
CA VAL A 261 -16.98 -8.63 7.84
C VAL A 261 -16.89 -7.12 8.07
N ASN A 262 -18.00 -6.41 7.84
CA ASN A 262 -18.12 -4.99 8.16
C ASN A 262 -17.05 -4.10 7.48
N GLU A 263 -16.81 -4.34 6.19
CA GLU A 263 -15.94 -3.49 5.37
C GLU A 263 -16.54 -2.08 5.21
N ASN A 264 -15.69 -1.09 4.92
CA ASN A 264 -16.09 0.32 4.87
C ASN A 264 -16.81 0.80 6.14
N ASN A 265 -16.44 0.25 7.29
CA ASN A 265 -17.05 0.56 8.60
C ASN A 265 -16.70 1.97 9.08
N ILE A 266 -17.31 2.37 10.20
CA ILE A 266 -17.17 3.73 10.76
C ILE A 266 -15.74 4.08 11.21
N GLU A 267 -14.86 3.11 11.42
CA GLU A 267 -13.44 3.33 11.72
C GLU A 267 -12.60 3.49 10.44
N SER A 268 -13.10 3.06 9.28
CA SER A 268 -12.39 3.17 8.01
C SER A 268 -12.42 4.60 7.48
N VAL A 269 -11.25 5.25 7.41
CA VAL A 269 -11.10 6.59 6.81
C VAL A 269 -10.79 6.47 5.31
N PHE A 270 -9.96 5.51 4.94
CA PHE A 270 -9.73 5.11 3.55
C PHE A 270 -9.26 3.67 3.48
N GLU A 271 -9.92 2.86 2.64
CA GLU A 271 -9.51 1.49 2.38
C GLU A 271 -9.55 1.14 0.89
N LEU A 272 -8.65 0.25 0.49
CA LEU A 272 -8.61 -0.30 -0.86
C LEU A 272 -9.55 -1.49 -0.94
N GLN A 273 -10.38 -1.50 -1.99
CA GLN A 273 -11.40 -2.51 -2.19
C GLN A 273 -10.82 -3.73 -2.92
N PHE A 274 -11.03 -4.93 -2.38
CA PHE A 274 -10.59 -6.18 -2.95
C PHE A 274 -11.74 -7.17 -3.13
N LEU A 275 -11.61 -8.02 -4.13
CA LEU A 275 -12.57 -9.10 -4.40
C LEU A 275 -11.85 -10.45 -4.30
N GLY A 276 -12.41 -11.40 -3.56
CA GLY A 276 -11.98 -12.80 -3.61
C GLY A 276 -12.51 -13.46 -4.88
N GLN A 277 -11.61 -13.94 -5.76
CA GLN A 277 -12.01 -14.61 -6.99
C GLN A 277 -11.24 -15.93 -7.19
N ALA A 278 -11.93 -16.93 -7.74
CA ALA A 278 -11.41 -18.28 -7.92
C ALA A 278 -10.38 -18.47 -9.06
N ASN A 279 -10.13 -17.48 -9.90
CA ASN A 279 -9.28 -17.63 -11.10
C ASN A 279 -8.13 -16.64 -11.09
N PHE A 280 -7.15 -16.91 -10.26
CA PHE A 280 -5.92 -16.14 -10.21
C PHE A 280 -4.84 -16.71 -11.12
N ILE A 281 -4.13 -15.83 -11.84
CA ILE A 281 -2.96 -16.17 -12.65
C ILE A 281 -1.79 -15.28 -12.24
N TRP A 282 -0.74 -15.88 -11.70
CA TRP A 282 0.47 -15.20 -11.28
C TRP A 282 1.09 -14.34 -12.40
N GLY A 283 1.44 -13.10 -12.07
CA GLY A 283 2.22 -12.24 -12.95
C GLY A 283 1.48 -11.67 -14.13
N THR A 284 0.17 -11.76 -14.15
CA THR A 284 -0.65 -11.15 -15.21
C THR A 284 -1.63 -10.15 -14.60
N ASP A 285 -1.38 -8.86 -14.83
CA ASP A 285 -2.42 -7.85 -14.75
C ASP A 285 -3.33 -8.01 -15.96
N ILE A 286 -4.16 -9.06 -15.95
CA ILE A 286 -5.16 -9.22 -17.01
C ILE A 286 -6.26 -8.20 -16.74
N PRO A 287 -6.50 -7.23 -17.64
CA PRO A 287 -7.61 -6.31 -17.51
C PRO A 287 -8.91 -7.09 -17.34
N GLY A 288 -9.66 -6.81 -16.27
CA GLY A 288 -10.93 -7.46 -15.97
C GLY A 288 -10.87 -8.66 -15.02
N THR A 289 -9.70 -9.07 -14.51
CA THR A 289 -9.59 -10.11 -13.47
C THR A 289 -9.87 -9.60 -12.07
N GLY A 290 -10.15 -8.31 -11.91
CA GLY A 290 -10.50 -7.68 -10.64
C GLY A 290 -9.29 -7.43 -9.73
N THR A 291 -9.56 -6.74 -8.65
CA THR A 291 -8.60 -6.45 -7.60
C THR A 291 -8.59 -7.62 -6.63
N GLN A 292 -7.49 -8.35 -6.54
CA GLN A 292 -7.41 -9.59 -5.75
C GLN A 292 -6.41 -9.44 -4.61
N GLY A 293 -6.85 -9.68 -3.37
CA GLY A 293 -6.00 -9.66 -2.19
C GLY A 293 -5.14 -10.91 -2.08
N HIS A 294 -3.96 -10.89 -2.68
CA HIS A 294 -2.95 -11.95 -2.54
C HIS A 294 -2.07 -11.80 -1.32
N TYR A 295 -2.10 -10.63 -0.68
CA TYR A 295 -1.31 -10.35 0.53
C TYR A 295 -1.59 -11.34 1.67
N PHE A 296 -2.77 -11.94 1.69
CA PHE A 296 -3.12 -12.95 2.67
C PHE A 296 -2.08 -14.09 2.76
N ILE A 297 -1.46 -14.49 1.64
CA ILE A 297 -0.39 -15.50 1.62
C ILE A 297 0.79 -15.09 2.50
N ASP A 298 1.11 -13.81 2.51
CA ASP A 298 2.24 -13.28 3.27
C ASP A 298 1.93 -13.17 4.78
N TYR A 299 0.65 -13.14 5.15
CA TYR A 299 0.19 -13.05 6.54
C TYR A 299 -0.30 -14.38 7.12
N SER A 300 -0.54 -15.37 6.28
CA SER A 300 -1.02 -16.69 6.72
C SER A 300 0.08 -17.51 7.39
N PRO A 301 -0.28 -18.44 8.30
CA PRO A 301 0.64 -19.45 8.80
C PRO A 301 1.26 -20.30 7.68
N PRO A 302 2.46 -20.89 7.88
CA PRO A 302 3.21 -21.61 6.85
C PRO A 302 2.44 -22.73 6.13
N ASN A 303 1.61 -23.49 6.84
CA ASN A 303 0.82 -24.56 6.23
C ASN A 303 -0.25 -24.10 5.23
N LEU A 304 -0.69 -22.84 5.33
CA LEU A 304 -1.61 -22.23 4.38
C LEU A 304 -0.88 -21.46 3.28
N SER A 305 0.37 -21.12 3.53
CA SER A 305 1.25 -20.44 2.58
C SER A 305 2.62 -21.08 2.59
N PRO A 306 2.83 -22.15 1.79
CA PRO A 306 4.10 -22.86 1.76
C PRO A 306 5.30 -21.99 1.34
N ASP A 307 5.03 -20.80 0.83
CA ASP A 307 6.06 -19.91 0.32
C ASP A 307 6.49 -18.84 1.32
N ASN A 308 5.69 -18.46 2.35
CA ASN A 308 5.89 -17.21 3.06
C ASN A 308 5.25 -17.10 4.45
N GLY A 309 5.47 -17.99 5.35
CA GLY A 309 5.03 -17.77 6.72
C GLY A 309 5.76 -16.57 7.37
N HIS A 310 5.02 -15.58 7.85
CA HIS A 310 5.55 -14.49 8.65
C HIS A 310 5.19 -14.70 10.11
N PHE A 311 6.20 -14.72 10.97
CA PHE A 311 6.02 -14.85 12.41
C PHE A 311 6.12 -13.46 13.05
N ILE A 312 5.24 -13.18 13.98
CA ILE A 312 5.37 -11.98 14.82
C ILE A 312 6.62 -12.12 15.71
N ASN A 313 7.38 -11.06 15.83
CA ASN A 313 8.56 -11.05 16.68
C ASN A 313 8.13 -11.07 18.16
N PRO A 314 8.77 -11.90 19.02
CA PRO A 314 8.41 -12.04 20.44
C PRO A 314 8.34 -10.74 21.24
N HIS A 315 9.16 -9.74 20.91
CA HIS A 315 9.11 -8.46 21.62
C HIS A 315 7.80 -7.70 21.39
N ILE A 316 7.12 -7.91 20.24
CA ILE A 316 5.80 -7.34 20.00
C ILE A 316 4.76 -7.93 20.96
N LEU A 317 4.79 -9.26 21.18
CA LEU A 317 3.96 -9.90 22.19
C LEU A 317 4.24 -9.31 23.58
N GLN A 318 5.52 -9.10 23.93
CA GLN A 318 5.91 -8.53 25.21
C GLN A 318 5.36 -7.11 25.40
N VAL A 319 5.34 -6.27 24.37
CA VAL A 319 4.72 -4.92 24.46
C VAL A 319 3.24 -5.00 24.81
N PHE A 320 2.49 -5.94 24.23
CA PHE A 320 1.10 -6.16 24.62
C PHE A 320 0.95 -6.62 26.08
N GLU A 321 1.78 -7.56 26.52
CA GLU A 321 1.74 -8.13 27.87
C GLU A 321 2.11 -7.10 28.92
N ASP A 322 3.16 -6.29 28.71
CA ASP A 322 3.58 -5.21 29.59
C ASP A 322 2.50 -4.13 29.79
N ASN A 323 1.64 -3.96 28.79
CA ASN A 323 0.51 -3.02 28.86
C ASN A 323 -0.82 -3.68 29.27
N GLY A 324 -0.87 -5.00 29.44
CA GLY A 324 -2.09 -5.74 29.78
C GLY A 324 -3.15 -5.74 28.66
N ASP A 325 -2.74 -5.53 27.42
CA ASP A 325 -3.62 -5.41 26.27
C ASP A 325 -3.95 -6.77 25.66
N THR A 326 -4.98 -7.40 26.15
CA THR A 326 -5.44 -8.70 25.65
C THR A 326 -6.36 -8.57 24.44
N VAL A 327 -7.05 -7.45 24.27
CA VAL A 327 -7.99 -7.22 23.16
C VAL A 327 -7.24 -7.18 21.84
N ARG A 328 -6.31 -6.23 21.70
CA ARG A 328 -5.55 -6.07 20.45
C ARG A 328 -4.54 -7.18 20.25
N ARG A 329 -3.92 -7.70 21.33
CA ARG A 329 -3.02 -8.85 21.28
C ARG A 329 -3.68 -10.04 20.58
N ASN A 330 -4.86 -10.44 21.03
CA ASN A 330 -5.58 -11.61 20.50
C ASN A 330 -6.12 -11.40 19.07
N ALA A 331 -6.31 -10.15 18.67
CA ALA A 331 -6.69 -9.77 17.31
C ALA A 331 -5.50 -9.64 16.35
N THR A 332 -4.30 -9.39 16.89
CA THR A 332 -3.08 -9.18 16.09
C THR A 332 -2.26 -10.47 15.96
N ILE A 333 -2.20 -11.27 17.02
CA ILE A 333 -1.33 -12.45 17.12
C ILE A 333 -2.18 -13.70 17.34
N ALA A 334 -2.03 -14.68 16.46
CA ALA A 334 -2.51 -16.04 16.70
C ALA A 334 -1.38 -16.84 17.37
N PHE A 335 -1.62 -17.30 18.60
CA PHE A 335 -0.65 -18.06 19.39
C PHE A 335 -1.39 -18.88 20.47
N ASP A 336 -0.65 -19.75 21.16
CA ASP A 336 -1.22 -20.59 22.23
C ASP A 336 -1.47 -19.78 23.52
N TYR A 337 -2.74 -19.60 23.85
CA TYR A 337 -3.22 -19.06 25.13
C TYR A 337 -4.54 -19.74 25.52
N PRO A 338 -4.95 -19.73 26.79
CA PRO A 338 -6.18 -20.38 27.22
C PRO A 338 -7.44 -19.89 26.46
N GLY A 339 -8.02 -20.78 25.64
CA GLY A 339 -9.16 -20.47 24.79
C GLY A 339 -8.80 -19.93 23.40
N ALA A 340 -7.54 -19.97 23.01
CA ALA A 340 -7.10 -19.59 21.65
C ALA A 340 -7.73 -20.52 20.60
N LEU A 341 -8.27 -19.91 19.56
CA LEU A 341 -8.89 -20.60 18.43
C LEU A 341 -8.13 -20.31 17.16
N GLY A 342 -8.03 -21.32 16.31
CA GLY A 342 -7.61 -21.23 14.93
C GLY A 342 -8.78 -21.02 13.97
N TYR A 343 -8.60 -21.41 12.73
CA TYR A 343 -9.62 -21.29 11.68
C TYR A 343 -10.86 -22.14 12.01
N GLY A 344 -12.04 -21.60 11.73
CA GLY A 344 -13.30 -22.32 11.95
C GLY A 344 -13.60 -22.66 13.41
N GLY A 345 -12.95 -21.98 14.38
CA GLY A 345 -13.18 -22.20 15.81
C GLY A 345 -12.54 -23.47 16.39
N VAL A 346 -11.61 -24.10 15.67
CA VAL A 346 -10.81 -25.23 16.17
C VAL A 346 -9.79 -24.72 17.19
N PRO A 347 -9.46 -25.46 18.28
CA PRO A 347 -8.40 -25.06 19.20
C PRO A 347 -7.08 -24.78 18.46
N PHE A 348 -6.39 -23.70 18.84
CA PHE A 348 -5.16 -23.26 18.18
C PHE A 348 -4.10 -24.37 18.07
N THR A 349 -3.85 -25.10 19.15
CA THR A 349 -2.84 -26.18 19.19
C THR A 349 -3.20 -27.39 18.34
N GLU A 350 -4.46 -27.58 18.00
CA GLU A 350 -4.94 -28.63 17.11
C GLU A 350 -4.88 -28.17 15.65
N ASP A 351 -5.34 -26.94 15.36
CA ASP A 351 -5.40 -26.40 14.01
C ASP A 351 -4.01 -26.11 13.42
N PHE A 352 -3.10 -25.62 14.28
CA PHE A 352 -1.71 -25.25 13.88
C PHE A 352 -0.64 -26.21 14.38
N ALA A 353 -0.97 -27.48 14.61
CA ALA A 353 -0.03 -28.46 15.16
C ALA A 353 1.27 -28.58 14.33
N ASP A 354 1.16 -28.60 12.99
CA ASP A 354 2.31 -28.69 12.09
C ASP A 354 3.11 -27.40 12.04
N ASP A 355 2.45 -26.22 12.02
CA ASP A 355 3.10 -24.90 12.06
C ASP A 355 3.86 -24.68 13.38
N ILE A 356 3.29 -25.14 14.50
CA ILE A 356 3.94 -25.11 15.82
C ILE A 356 5.19 -26.00 15.82
N ALA A 357 5.09 -27.20 15.21
CA ALA A 357 6.23 -28.11 15.09
C ALA A 357 7.34 -27.51 14.21
N GLU A 358 6.98 -26.86 13.11
CA GLU A 358 7.92 -26.17 12.23
C GLU A 358 8.61 -25.00 12.96
N ALA A 359 7.85 -24.13 13.62
CA ALA A 359 8.39 -23.04 14.44
C ALA A 359 9.38 -23.57 15.49
N GLY A 360 9.03 -24.69 16.15
CA GLY A 360 9.90 -25.38 17.12
C GLY A 360 11.20 -25.90 16.49
N GLN A 361 11.17 -26.40 15.26
CA GLN A 361 12.38 -26.81 14.52
C GLN A 361 13.29 -25.61 14.19
N LEU A 362 12.66 -24.45 13.93
CA LEU A 362 13.36 -23.20 13.67
C LEU A 362 13.86 -22.51 14.96
N GLY A 363 13.46 -23.01 16.14
CA GLY A 363 13.84 -22.44 17.44
C GLY A 363 13.18 -21.10 17.76
N ILE A 364 11.99 -20.86 17.18
CA ILE A 364 11.20 -19.64 17.42
C ILE A 364 9.84 -20.01 18.02
N PRO A 365 9.20 -19.10 18.78
CA PRO A 365 7.83 -19.30 19.22
C PRO A 365 6.85 -19.21 18.03
N ALA A 366 5.79 -20.02 18.05
CA ALA A 366 4.72 -20.01 17.08
C ALA A 366 3.80 -18.80 17.34
N LEU A 367 4.18 -17.64 16.83
CA LEU A 367 3.43 -16.39 16.89
C LEU A 367 3.09 -15.97 15.47
N PHE A 368 1.88 -16.29 15.02
CA PHE A 368 1.44 -15.99 13.65
C PHE A 368 0.68 -14.68 13.59
N THR A 369 0.74 -14.01 12.45
CA THR A 369 -0.09 -12.83 12.20
C THR A 369 -1.56 -13.25 12.12
N LYS A 370 -2.45 -12.51 12.78
CA LYS A 370 -3.90 -12.75 12.70
C LYS A 370 -4.60 -11.69 11.82
N LYS A 371 -4.17 -10.43 11.88
CA LYS A 371 -4.68 -9.38 11.01
C LYS A 371 -4.46 -9.76 9.54
N TYR A 372 -5.49 -9.63 8.72
CA TYR A 372 -5.47 -9.93 7.29
C TYR A 372 -5.10 -11.38 6.90
N ALA A 373 -5.03 -12.29 7.86
CA ALA A 373 -4.67 -13.69 7.64
C ALA A 373 -5.89 -14.59 7.35
N GLY A 374 -7.06 -14.02 7.13
CA GLY A 374 -8.26 -14.77 6.75
C GLY A 374 -8.81 -15.68 7.85
N PHE A 375 -8.75 -15.26 9.11
CA PHE A 375 -9.32 -16.02 10.25
C PHE A 375 -10.85 -15.98 10.32
N ASP A 376 -11.52 -15.41 9.33
CA ASP A 376 -12.98 -15.37 9.23
C ASP A 376 -13.55 -16.78 9.06
N GLU A 377 -14.79 -16.97 9.53
CA GLU A 377 -15.51 -18.23 9.36
C GLU A 377 -15.58 -18.63 7.88
N GLY A 378 -15.14 -19.86 7.56
CA GLY A 378 -15.24 -20.44 6.22
C GLY A 378 -14.16 -20.00 5.22
N VAL A 379 -13.26 -19.10 5.55
CA VAL A 379 -12.18 -18.69 4.63
C VAL A 379 -11.20 -19.81 4.39
N ARG A 380 -10.82 -20.58 5.41
CA ARG A 380 -9.89 -21.71 5.28
C ARG A 380 -10.30 -22.70 4.19
N ASP A 381 -11.57 -23.08 4.17
CA ASP A 381 -12.10 -24.05 3.19
C ASP A 381 -12.20 -23.45 1.78
N GLN A 382 -12.23 -22.11 1.68
CA GLN A 382 -12.31 -21.37 0.42
C GLN A 382 -10.93 -21.08 -0.19
N ILE A 383 -9.87 -21.01 0.63
CA ILE A 383 -8.51 -20.66 0.17
C ILE A 383 -8.03 -21.53 -1.01
N PRO A 384 -8.14 -22.87 -1.00
CA PRO A 384 -7.76 -23.70 -2.14
C PRO A 384 -8.63 -23.47 -3.40
N VAL A 385 -9.90 -23.08 -3.20
CA VAL A 385 -10.87 -22.83 -4.28
C VAL A 385 -10.67 -21.43 -4.87
N LEU A 386 -10.29 -20.47 -4.04
CA LEU A 386 -10.07 -19.07 -4.42
C LEU A 386 -8.69 -18.81 -5.04
N GLY A 387 -7.86 -19.83 -5.20
CA GLY A 387 -6.52 -19.67 -5.79
C GLY A 387 -5.60 -18.78 -4.95
N ASN A 388 -5.68 -18.88 -3.62
CA ASN A 388 -4.90 -18.09 -2.66
C ASN A 388 -5.22 -16.57 -2.67
N THR A 389 -6.46 -16.19 -2.93
CA THR A 389 -6.94 -14.81 -2.84
C THR A 389 -8.04 -14.68 -1.80
N ILE A 390 -8.11 -13.53 -1.16
CA ILE A 390 -9.23 -13.16 -0.29
C ILE A 390 -9.81 -11.80 -0.73
N GLY A 391 -11.10 -11.59 -0.42
CA GLY A 391 -11.79 -10.32 -0.72
C GLY A 391 -11.69 -9.31 0.40
N ASN A 392 -10.83 -9.51 1.37
CA ASN A 392 -10.69 -8.60 2.51
C ASN A 392 -10.09 -7.25 2.07
N ASN A 393 -10.78 -6.15 2.30
CA ASN A 393 -10.28 -4.82 2.01
C ASN A 393 -9.09 -4.44 2.89
N TRP A 394 -8.15 -3.67 2.33
CA TRP A 394 -7.01 -3.17 3.10
C TRP A 394 -7.24 -1.74 3.59
N ARG A 395 -7.24 -1.55 4.92
CA ARG A 395 -7.39 -0.24 5.56
C ARG A 395 -6.06 0.52 5.49
N ILE A 396 -6.03 1.57 4.65
CA ILE A 396 -4.85 2.44 4.48
C ILE A 396 -4.73 3.44 5.63
N ILE A 397 -5.88 4.00 6.03
CA ILE A 397 -5.98 4.93 7.15
C ILE A 397 -7.22 4.55 7.95
N ARG A 398 -7.02 4.19 9.21
CA ARG A 398 -8.09 3.98 10.18
C ARG A 398 -8.20 5.19 11.12
N TYR A 399 -9.34 5.38 11.73
CA TYR A 399 -9.55 6.45 12.68
C TYR A 399 -8.60 6.37 13.88
N ALA A 400 -8.22 5.16 14.32
CA ALA A 400 -7.18 4.97 15.33
C ALA A 400 -5.82 5.57 14.90
N ASP A 401 -5.39 5.39 13.63
CA ASP A 401 -4.17 6.03 13.11
C ASP A 401 -4.31 7.56 13.10
N VAL A 402 -5.48 8.11 12.74
CA VAL A 402 -5.75 9.55 12.81
C VAL A 402 -5.59 10.08 14.23
N LEU A 403 -6.16 9.40 15.24
CA LEU A 403 -6.03 9.80 16.64
C LEU A 403 -4.56 9.78 17.11
N LEU A 404 -3.81 8.74 16.75
CA LEU A 404 -2.41 8.60 17.14
C LEU A 404 -1.50 9.58 16.39
N MET A 405 -1.77 9.87 15.11
CA MET A 405 -1.07 10.92 14.36
C MET A 405 -1.37 12.32 14.93
N LEU A 406 -2.60 12.59 15.34
CA LEU A 406 -2.96 13.84 16.00
C LEU A 406 -2.26 13.99 17.35
N ALA A 407 -2.23 12.93 18.14
CA ALA A 407 -1.52 12.92 19.42
C ALA A 407 -0.02 13.18 19.23
N GLU A 408 0.59 12.56 18.24
CA GLU A 408 1.99 12.79 17.90
C GLU A 408 2.24 14.23 17.45
N ALA A 409 1.44 14.75 16.52
CA ALA A 409 1.58 16.13 16.05
C ALA A 409 1.44 17.15 17.19
N LEU A 410 0.52 16.91 18.13
CA LEU A 410 0.36 17.74 19.34
C LEU A 410 1.58 17.64 20.26
N ASN A 411 2.09 16.44 20.51
CA ASN A 411 3.28 16.25 21.34
C ASN A 411 4.50 16.93 20.75
N GLU A 412 4.69 16.81 19.43
CA GLU A 412 5.78 17.46 18.71
C GLU A 412 5.63 18.99 18.67
N ASP A 413 4.40 19.51 18.63
CA ASP A 413 4.07 20.94 18.77
C ASP A 413 4.14 21.43 20.23
N ASN A 414 4.78 20.66 21.13
CA ASN A 414 4.96 20.96 22.56
C ASN A 414 3.64 21.09 23.35
N LYS A 415 2.64 20.29 23.01
CA LYS A 415 1.33 20.24 23.68
C LYS A 415 1.02 18.81 24.20
N PRO A 416 1.90 18.19 25.02
CA PRO A 416 1.72 16.79 25.47
C PRO A 416 0.40 16.58 26.23
N ALA A 417 -0.03 17.53 27.03
CA ALA A 417 -1.29 17.44 27.76
C ALA A 417 -2.54 17.39 26.85
N GLU A 418 -2.47 18.01 25.66
CA GLU A 418 -3.54 17.91 24.66
C GLU A 418 -3.48 16.60 23.85
N ALA A 419 -2.30 15.98 23.73
CA ALA A 419 -2.08 14.72 23.03
C ALA A 419 -2.70 13.51 23.77
N ILE A 420 -2.53 13.45 25.09
CA ILE A 420 -2.91 12.31 25.94
C ILE A 420 -4.39 11.89 25.77
N PRO A 421 -5.39 12.80 25.71
CA PRO A 421 -6.78 12.41 25.49
C PRO A 421 -7.03 11.58 24.23
N PHE A 422 -6.30 11.82 23.14
CA PHE A 422 -6.44 11.05 21.90
C PHE A 422 -5.82 9.66 22.02
N ILE A 423 -4.69 9.52 22.69
CA ILE A 423 -4.10 8.22 23.01
C ILE A 423 -5.06 7.44 23.93
N ASN A 424 -5.63 8.11 24.92
CA ASN A 424 -6.54 7.47 25.88
C ASN A 424 -7.85 6.96 25.24
N GLN A 425 -8.34 7.57 24.16
CA GLN A 425 -9.46 7.01 23.40
C GLN A 425 -9.13 5.63 22.81
N VAL A 426 -7.93 5.47 22.24
CA VAL A 426 -7.46 4.19 21.69
C VAL A 426 -7.27 3.16 22.81
N ARG A 427 -6.71 3.58 23.96
CA ARG A 427 -6.50 2.72 25.14
C ARG A 427 -7.81 2.28 25.77
N GLU A 428 -8.78 3.19 25.87
CA GLU A 428 -10.13 2.88 26.40
C GLU A 428 -10.83 1.82 25.54
N ARG A 429 -10.77 1.97 24.20
CA ARG A 429 -11.28 0.95 23.28
C ARG A 429 -10.60 -0.40 23.50
N ALA A 430 -9.29 -0.42 23.73
CA ALA A 430 -8.52 -1.63 24.03
C ALA A 430 -8.72 -2.16 25.46
N GLN A 431 -9.52 -1.49 26.28
CA GLN A 431 -9.82 -1.85 27.68
C GLN A 431 -8.58 -1.87 28.58
N ILE A 432 -7.58 -1.04 28.30
CA ILE A 432 -6.38 -0.87 29.11
C ILE A 432 -6.38 0.47 29.84
N ALA A 433 -5.58 0.57 30.91
CA ALA A 433 -5.55 1.75 31.77
C ALA A 433 -5.17 3.03 30.99
N PRO A 434 -5.86 4.15 31.22
CA PRO A 434 -5.52 5.41 30.60
C PRO A 434 -4.17 5.96 31.10
N LEU A 435 -3.51 6.74 30.26
CA LEU A 435 -2.32 7.49 30.62
C LEU A 435 -2.67 8.68 31.54
N ALA A 436 -1.77 8.98 32.48
CA ALA A 436 -1.92 10.17 33.31
C ALA A 436 -1.73 11.46 32.49
N LEU A 437 -2.59 12.46 32.73
CA LEU A 437 -2.54 13.76 32.02
C LEU A 437 -1.30 14.61 32.36
N THR A 438 -0.47 14.14 33.31
CA THR A 438 0.73 14.84 33.80
C THR A 438 2.02 14.36 33.15
N LEU A 439 1.96 13.48 32.16
CA LEU A 439 3.15 13.00 31.44
C LEU A 439 3.81 14.17 30.69
N ASP A 440 5.13 14.20 30.72
CA ASP A 440 5.91 15.14 29.94
C ASP A 440 6.05 14.70 28.45
N LYS A 441 6.64 15.54 27.61
CA LYS A 441 6.79 15.31 26.18
C LYS A 441 7.45 13.96 25.86
N THR A 442 8.54 13.62 26.55
CA THR A 442 9.30 12.37 26.30
C THR A 442 8.50 11.13 26.72
N GLN A 443 7.77 11.24 27.83
CA GLN A 443 6.91 10.16 28.29
C GLN A 443 5.72 9.95 27.34
N VAL A 444 5.14 11.02 26.78
CA VAL A 444 4.08 10.95 25.78
C VAL A 444 4.62 10.37 24.46
N GLU A 445 5.82 10.78 24.02
CA GLU A 445 6.49 10.20 22.86
C GLU A 445 6.65 8.69 22.98
N GLN A 446 7.18 8.20 24.10
CA GLN A 446 7.30 6.75 24.33
C GLN A 446 5.94 6.04 24.38
N ALA A 447 4.94 6.70 24.94
CA ALA A 447 3.58 6.15 24.95
C ALA A 447 2.99 6.05 23.54
N ILE A 448 3.21 7.03 22.66
CA ILE A 448 2.81 6.99 21.26
C ILE A 448 3.51 5.85 20.52
N ILE A 449 4.83 5.68 20.71
CA ILE A 449 5.59 4.58 20.10
C ILE A 449 4.97 3.22 20.48
N ASN A 450 4.73 2.99 21.76
CA ASN A 450 4.13 1.74 22.24
C ASN A 450 2.69 1.56 21.74
N GLU A 451 1.90 2.63 21.76
CA GLU A 451 0.50 2.57 21.34
C GLU A 451 0.39 2.27 19.83
N ARG A 452 1.26 2.87 19.00
CA ARG A 452 1.32 2.56 17.57
C ARG A 452 1.77 1.13 17.29
N ILE A 453 2.67 0.56 18.11
CA ILE A 453 3.01 -0.87 18.03
C ILE A 453 1.76 -1.71 18.31
N MET A 454 1.08 -1.50 19.43
CA MET A 454 -0.08 -2.30 19.83
C MET A 454 -1.25 -2.15 18.84
N GLU A 455 -1.47 -0.94 18.32
CA GLU A 455 -2.60 -0.65 17.45
C GLU A 455 -2.37 -1.08 16.00
N LEU A 456 -1.16 -0.80 15.46
CA LEU A 456 -0.92 -0.81 14.01
C LEU A 456 0.04 -1.91 13.54
N THR A 457 0.50 -2.81 14.42
CA THR A 457 1.28 -3.99 13.98
C THR A 457 0.46 -4.81 12.99
N GLY A 458 1.07 -5.18 11.87
CA GLY A 458 0.44 -5.91 10.78
C GLY A 458 -0.23 -5.02 9.72
N GLU A 459 -0.18 -3.69 9.85
CA GLU A 459 -0.86 -2.75 8.93
C GLU A 459 0.11 -1.94 8.06
N GLY A 460 1.42 -2.19 8.17
CA GLY A 460 2.43 -1.59 7.29
C GLY A 460 2.96 -0.21 7.72
N HIS A 461 2.69 0.23 8.94
CA HIS A 461 3.13 1.55 9.42
C HIS A 461 4.53 1.54 10.04
N ARG A 462 4.94 0.45 10.69
CA ARG A 462 6.08 0.39 11.60
C ARG A 462 7.41 0.83 10.99
N PHE A 463 7.74 0.39 9.77
CA PHE A 463 8.99 0.77 9.13
C PHE A 463 9.04 2.27 8.84
N PHE A 464 7.97 2.84 8.29
CA PHE A 464 7.87 4.28 8.07
C PHE A 464 7.96 5.08 9.37
N ASP A 465 7.36 4.60 10.46
CA ASP A 465 7.47 5.21 11.78
C ASP A 465 8.91 5.22 12.28
N LEU A 466 9.62 4.09 12.17
CA LEU A 466 11.02 3.99 12.58
C LEU A 466 11.93 4.96 11.81
N VAL A 467 11.75 5.04 10.49
CA VAL A 467 12.54 5.93 9.62
C VAL A 467 12.27 7.40 9.95
N ARG A 468 11.00 7.83 10.04
CA ARG A 468 10.66 9.24 10.28
C ARG A 468 10.93 9.72 11.70
N TRP A 469 11.02 8.81 12.67
CA TRP A 469 11.43 9.08 14.04
C TRP A 469 12.96 9.05 14.25
N ASP A 470 13.72 8.74 13.20
CA ASP A 470 15.17 8.54 13.25
C ASP A 470 15.56 7.37 14.20
N LEU A 471 14.68 6.36 14.38
CA LEU A 471 14.87 5.20 15.27
C LEU A 471 15.26 3.92 14.52
N ALA A 472 15.36 3.97 13.19
CA ALA A 472 15.59 2.76 12.39
C ALA A 472 16.94 2.09 12.72
N ASP A 473 18.00 2.85 12.92
CA ASP A 473 19.32 2.31 13.31
C ASP A 473 19.31 1.76 14.75
N ASP A 474 18.66 2.45 15.69
CA ASP A 474 18.56 2.00 17.07
C ASP A 474 17.81 0.67 17.21
N VAL A 475 16.80 0.46 16.36
CA VAL A 475 15.92 -0.72 16.39
C VAL A 475 16.43 -1.84 15.49
N LEU A 476 16.86 -1.53 14.27
CA LEU A 476 17.20 -2.48 13.20
C LEU A 476 18.71 -2.57 12.94
N GLY A 477 19.51 -1.64 13.47
CA GLY A 477 20.96 -1.59 13.29
C GLY A 477 21.73 -2.63 14.09
N SER A 478 23.02 -2.71 13.86
CA SER A 478 23.92 -3.70 14.49
C SER A 478 24.02 -3.57 16.01
N GLY A 479 23.72 -2.37 16.54
CA GLY A 479 23.74 -2.03 17.96
C GLY A 479 22.43 -2.25 18.70
N SER A 480 21.38 -2.71 18.03
CA SER A 480 20.05 -2.89 18.63
C SER A 480 20.11 -3.75 19.89
N THR A 481 19.57 -3.21 20.99
CA THR A 481 19.47 -3.88 22.31
C THR A 481 18.09 -4.49 22.53
N ILE A 482 17.17 -4.34 21.60
CA ILE A 482 15.82 -4.91 21.68
C ILE A 482 15.95 -6.44 21.68
N ALA A 483 15.56 -7.08 22.78
CA ALA A 483 15.63 -8.53 22.94
C ALA A 483 14.76 -9.22 21.88
N GLY A 484 15.37 -9.96 20.96
CA GLY A 484 14.70 -10.51 19.77
C GLY A 484 14.48 -9.49 18.65
N GLY A 485 14.80 -8.22 18.89
CA GLY A 485 14.52 -7.05 18.08
C GLY A 485 15.63 -6.68 17.12
N ARG A 486 16.47 -7.58 16.76
CA ARG A 486 17.15 -7.36 15.50
C ARG A 486 16.17 -7.76 14.43
N HIS A 487 16.23 -6.98 13.36
CA HIS A 487 15.67 -7.27 12.05
C HIS A 487 15.30 -8.75 11.93
N PRO A 488 14.19 -9.09 11.31
CA PRO A 488 13.79 -10.46 11.10
C PRO A 488 15.02 -11.26 10.73
N LYS A 489 15.51 -12.07 11.67
CA LYS A 489 16.54 -13.04 11.35
C LYS A 489 15.92 -13.84 10.23
N SER A 490 16.48 -13.76 9.05
CA SER A 490 16.41 -14.92 8.19
C SER A 490 16.77 -16.08 9.09
N LEU A 491 15.84 -16.94 9.40
CA LEU A 491 16.06 -18.12 10.24
C LEU A 491 17.17 -19.02 9.69
N ALA A 492 17.70 -18.71 8.52
CA ALA A 492 18.69 -19.45 7.76
C ALA A 492 19.98 -18.69 7.43
N GLY A 493 20.19 -17.45 7.86
CA GLY A 493 21.35 -16.66 7.43
C GLY A 493 21.81 -15.56 8.40
N PRO A 494 22.89 -14.81 8.05
CA PRO A 494 23.37 -13.69 8.83
C PRO A 494 22.29 -12.64 9.01
N THR A 495 22.26 -12.02 10.18
CA THR A 495 21.33 -10.93 10.49
C THR A 495 21.62 -9.75 9.56
N ALA A 496 20.66 -9.37 8.74
CA ALA A 496 20.69 -8.09 8.06
C ALA A 496 20.74 -6.95 9.06
N VAL A 497 21.43 -5.91 8.70
CA VAL A 497 21.68 -4.75 9.55
C VAL A 497 21.27 -3.53 8.76
N PHE A 498 20.40 -2.72 9.35
CA PHE A 498 20.00 -1.44 8.77
C PHE A 498 21.24 -0.56 8.56
N THR A 499 21.37 -0.02 7.37
CA THR A 499 22.47 0.87 6.97
C THR A 499 21.92 2.27 6.77
N VAL A 500 22.30 3.18 7.65
CA VAL A 500 21.90 4.59 7.60
C VAL A 500 22.36 5.22 6.28
N GLY A 501 21.45 5.94 5.63
CA GLY A 501 21.69 6.59 4.33
C GLY A 501 21.46 5.67 3.12
N GLN A 502 21.14 4.40 3.34
CA GLN A 502 20.80 3.44 2.29
C GLN A 502 19.39 2.86 2.49
N ASP A 503 19.16 2.23 3.64
CA ASP A 503 18.00 1.35 3.83
C ASP A 503 16.71 2.09 4.18
N GLU A 504 16.75 3.40 4.38
CA GLU A 504 15.53 4.24 4.49
C GLU A 504 14.70 4.20 3.21
N LEU A 505 15.36 4.06 2.06
CA LEU A 505 14.75 4.06 0.75
C LEU A 505 14.93 2.72 0.03
N LEU A 506 14.17 2.51 -1.02
CA LEU A 506 14.37 1.45 -1.99
C LEU A 506 15.29 1.95 -3.12
N TRP A 507 15.94 1.01 -3.81
CA TRP A 507 16.68 1.33 -5.04
C TRP A 507 15.72 1.73 -6.18
N ILE A 508 16.15 2.69 -7.00
CA ILE A 508 15.46 3.00 -8.26
C ILE A 508 15.56 1.77 -9.19
N PRO A 509 14.45 1.32 -9.79
CA PRO A 509 14.48 0.14 -10.67
C PRO A 509 15.47 0.26 -11.83
N VAL A 510 16.21 -0.81 -12.08
CA VAL A 510 17.20 -0.82 -13.17
C VAL A 510 16.59 -0.49 -14.54
N PRO A 511 15.39 -1.00 -14.92
CA PRO A 511 14.76 -0.61 -16.18
C PRO A 511 14.52 0.91 -16.30
N GLU A 512 14.14 1.57 -15.20
CA GLU A 512 13.90 3.01 -15.18
C GLU A 512 15.19 3.82 -15.36
N LEU A 513 16.28 3.40 -14.70
CA LEU A 513 17.60 4.01 -14.89
C LEU A 513 18.12 3.85 -16.32
N GLN A 514 17.80 2.72 -16.98
CA GLN A 514 18.16 2.47 -18.36
C GLN A 514 17.31 3.28 -19.35
N ALA A 515 16.03 3.46 -19.04
CA ALA A 515 15.11 4.22 -19.88
C ALA A 515 15.33 5.74 -19.74
N ASN A 516 15.59 6.25 -18.55
CA ASN A 516 15.77 7.67 -18.27
C ASN A 516 17.17 7.96 -17.70
N SER A 517 18.06 8.46 -18.54
CA SER A 517 19.45 8.81 -18.18
C SER A 517 19.57 9.99 -17.19
N ASN A 518 18.47 10.71 -16.91
CA ASN A 518 18.43 11.77 -15.92
C ASN A 518 18.28 11.25 -14.49
N LEU A 519 17.83 10.00 -14.34
CA LEU A 519 17.72 9.36 -13.02
C LEU A 519 19.09 8.99 -12.47
N ARG A 520 19.16 8.93 -11.15
CA ARG A 520 20.33 8.45 -10.40
C ARG A 520 19.84 7.42 -9.39
N GLN A 521 20.68 6.42 -9.13
CA GLN A 521 20.42 5.46 -8.07
C GLN A 521 20.49 6.14 -6.70
N ASN A 522 19.69 5.64 -5.76
CA ASN A 522 19.80 6.03 -4.37
C ASN A 522 21.15 5.59 -3.79
N ASP A 523 21.63 6.33 -2.79
CA ASP A 523 22.92 6.06 -2.15
C ASP A 523 22.98 4.64 -1.58
N GLY A 524 24.11 3.99 -1.71
CA GLY A 524 24.35 2.63 -1.24
C GLY A 524 23.98 1.50 -2.21
N TYR A 525 23.24 1.80 -3.30
CA TYR A 525 22.80 0.80 -4.28
C TYR A 525 23.52 0.85 -5.61
#